data_ee9933acb6581447b8166a32bbd91374
#
_entry.id   ee9933acb6581447b8166a32bbd91374
#
_cell.length_a   1.000
_cell.length_b   1.000
_cell.length_c   1.000
_cell.angle_alpha   90.00
_cell.angle_beta   90.00
_cell.angle_gamma   90.00
#
_symmetry.space_group_name_H-M   'P 1'
#
loop_
_entity.id
_entity.type
_entity.pdbx_description
1 polymer ?
#
loop_
_entity_poly.entity_id
_entity_poly.type
_entity_poly.pdbx_seq_one_letter_code
_entity_poly.pdbx_strand_id
1 'polypeptide(L)'
;VYKRQELNLGQLEKGGYPHFMLKEIFEQPDCIHDCMRGRINIEGTDIALSAIIDHKEKLLHAKRFIIVACGTSWHAALIGKYLIEKFCRFPVEVEYASEFRYRNPVINPGDVVIAISQSGETADTLAAVEEAKNKGAFIYGICNAVGSSIPRATHTGSYIHVGPEIGVASTKAFTGQVTVLT
;
A
#
# COMPACT_ATOMS: atom_id res chain seq x y z
N VAL A 1 -15.14 -11.78 -4.21
CA VAL A 1 -16.10 -10.75 -4.69
C VAL A 1 -15.27 -9.59 -5.25
N TYR A 2 -15.20 -9.45 -6.57
CA TYR A 2 -14.54 -8.32 -7.21
C TYR A 2 -15.40 -7.06 -6.97
N LYS A 3 -14.97 -6.15 -6.10
CA LYS A 3 -15.56 -4.82 -6.05
C LYS A 3 -15.08 -4.06 -7.29
N ARG A 4 -16.01 -3.74 -8.22
CA ARG A 4 -15.75 -2.79 -9.29
C ARG A 4 -15.50 -1.42 -8.65
N GLN A 5 -14.42 -0.76 -9.04
CA GLN A 5 -14.20 0.63 -8.70
C GLN A 5 -15.20 1.44 -9.56
N GLU A 6 -16.21 2.05 -8.93
CA GLU A 6 -17.10 2.97 -9.61
C GLU A 6 -16.35 4.29 -9.84
N LEU A 7 -15.98 4.55 -11.09
CA LEU A 7 -15.37 5.82 -11.48
C LEU A 7 -16.48 6.85 -11.67
N ASN A 8 -16.49 7.88 -10.85
CA ASN A 8 -17.34 9.05 -11.06
C ASN A 8 -16.65 9.98 -12.07
N LEU A 9 -17.38 10.40 -13.13
CA LEU A 9 -16.86 11.34 -14.14
C LEU A 9 -16.27 12.62 -13.53
N GLY A 10 -16.89 13.16 -12.47
CA GLY A 10 -16.35 14.31 -11.75
C GLY A 10 -14.96 14.12 -11.14
N GLN A 11 -14.56 12.88 -10.87
CA GLN A 11 -13.21 12.59 -10.38
C GLN A 11 -12.15 12.65 -11.51
N LEU A 12 -12.56 12.49 -12.75
CA LEU A 12 -11.70 12.57 -13.95
C LEU A 12 -11.59 14.00 -14.51
N GLU A 13 -12.34 14.96 -13.97
CA GLU A 13 -12.29 16.35 -14.35
C GLU A 13 -11.44 17.15 -13.36
N LYS A 14 -10.89 18.28 -13.83
CA LYS A 14 -10.06 19.16 -12.98
C LYS A 14 -10.85 19.91 -11.89
N GLY A 15 -12.19 19.96 -11.97
CA GLY A 15 -13.03 20.57 -10.95
C GLY A 15 -12.74 22.05 -10.67
N GLY A 16 -12.37 22.82 -11.73
CA GLY A 16 -12.01 24.24 -11.61
C GLY A 16 -10.53 24.51 -11.31
N TYR A 17 -9.73 23.50 -11.04
CA TYR A 17 -8.29 23.64 -10.83
C TYR A 17 -7.53 23.73 -12.15
N PRO A 18 -6.43 24.51 -12.24
CA PRO A 18 -5.62 24.60 -13.47
C PRO A 18 -4.89 23.28 -13.78
N HIS A 19 -4.54 22.49 -12.76
CA HIS A 19 -3.78 21.24 -12.87
C HIS A 19 -4.37 20.13 -12.00
N PHE A 20 -4.31 18.89 -12.45
CA PHE A 20 -4.74 17.73 -11.69
C PHE A 20 -3.99 17.59 -10.37
N MET A 21 -2.68 17.76 -10.36
CA MET A 21 -1.88 17.69 -9.15
C MET A 21 -2.36 18.68 -8.07
N LEU A 22 -2.72 19.91 -8.47
CA LEU A 22 -3.24 20.89 -7.51
C LEU A 22 -4.59 20.45 -6.93
N LYS A 23 -5.50 19.94 -7.77
CA LYS A 23 -6.77 19.33 -7.30
C LYS A 23 -6.49 18.21 -6.30
N GLU A 24 -5.60 17.28 -6.63
CA GLU A 24 -5.27 16.11 -5.83
C GLU A 24 -4.61 16.49 -4.49
N ILE A 25 -3.85 17.58 -4.44
CA ILE A 25 -3.34 18.15 -3.18
C ILE A 25 -4.48 18.57 -2.27
N PHE A 26 -5.48 19.27 -2.79
CA PHE A 26 -6.63 19.72 -2.01
C PHE A 26 -7.63 18.61 -1.68
N GLU A 27 -7.62 17.49 -2.39
CA GLU A 27 -8.44 16.32 -2.09
C GLU A 27 -7.91 15.48 -0.91
N GLN A 28 -6.70 15.72 -0.42
CA GLN A 28 -6.08 14.87 0.61
C GLN A 28 -6.92 14.71 1.88
N PRO A 29 -7.58 15.75 2.45
CA PRO A 29 -8.42 15.55 3.63
C PRO A 29 -9.56 14.56 3.41
N ASP A 30 -10.26 14.67 2.28
CA ASP A 30 -11.35 13.76 1.91
C ASP A 30 -10.81 12.33 1.67
N CYS A 31 -9.65 12.22 1.02
CA CYS A 31 -8.99 10.94 0.76
C CYS A 31 -8.59 10.23 2.05
N ILE A 32 -8.11 10.93 3.07
CA ILE A 32 -7.81 10.35 4.39
C ILE A 32 -9.10 9.80 5.01
N HIS A 33 -10.17 10.59 4.98
CA HIS A 33 -11.47 10.17 5.49
C HIS A 33 -11.97 8.91 4.76
N ASP A 34 -11.90 8.88 3.43
CA ASP A 34 -12.31 7.73 2.62
C ASP A 34 -11.42 6.50 2.88
N CYS A 35 -10.14 6.70 3.09
CA CYS A 35 -9.21 5.64 3.46
C CYS A 35 -9.55 5.00 4.81
N MET A 36 -10.04 5.78 5.77
CA MET A 36 -10.44 5.30 7.10
C MET A 36 -11.87 4.73 7.14
N ARG A 37 -12.69 5.03 6.12
CA ARG A 37 -14.11 4.65 6.10
C ARG A 37 -14.30 3.13 6.24
N GLY A 38 -15.08 2.72 7.25
CA GLY A 38 -15.36 1.32 7.56
C GLY A 38 -14.19 0.54 8.16
N ARG A 39 -13.09 1.22 8.48
CA ARG A 39 -11.91 0.62 9.13
C ARG A 39 -11.80 0.98 10.59
N ILE A 40 -12.34 2.13 10.98
CA ILE A 40 -12.37 2.58 12.36
C ILE A 40 -13.82 2.48 12.83
N ASN A 41 -14.06 1.84 13.97
CA ASN A 41 -15.40 1.78 14.56
C ASN A 41 -15.85 3.17 15.04
N ILE A 42 -17.16 3.35 15.27
CA ILE A 42 -17.76 4.63 15.65
C ILE A 42 -17.16 5.17 16.97
N GLU A 43 -16.74 4.28 17.86
CA GLU A 43 -16.13 4.62 19.15
C GLU A 43 -14.63 4.95 19.04
N GLY A 44 -14.02 4.73 17.87
CA GLY A 44 -12.60 4.97 17.63
C GLY A 44 -11.65 4.04 18.40
N THR A 45 -12.17 2.96 18.96
CA THR A 45 -11.43 2.04 19.84
C THR A 45 -10.87 0.83 19.12
N ASP A 46 -11.31 0.56 17.89
CA ASP A 46 -10.93 -0.65 17.18
C ASP A 46 -10.75 -0.41 15.67
N ILE A 47 -9.83 -1.15 15.07
CA ILE A 47 -9.51 -1.06 13.65
C ILE A 47 -9.83 -2.39 12.96
N ALA A 48 -10.69 -2.33 11.94
CA ALA A 48 -11.09 -3.46 11.13
C ALA A 48 -10.37 -3.45 9.77
N LEU A 49 -9.23 -4.10 9.70
CA LEU A 49 -8.54 -4.43 8.43
C LEU A 49 -8.65 -5.94 8.21
N SER A 50 -9.66 -6.37 7.44
CA SER A 50 -9.96 -7.80 7.23
C SER A 50 -8.74 -8.60 6.78
N ALA A 51 -7.94 -8.06 5.88
CA ALA A 51 -6.71 -8.70 5.41
C ALA A 51 -5.68 -8.97 6.53
N ILE A 52 -5.62 -8.11 7.56
CA ILE A 52 -4.78 -8.31 8.75
C ILE A 52 -5.43 -9.32 9.68
N ILE A 53 -6.73 -9.20 9.92
CA ILE A 53 -7.49 -10.10 10.79
C ILE A 53 -7.42 -11.54 10.29
N ASP A 54 -7.66 -11.76 9.00
CA ASP A 54 -7.67 -13.09 8.37
C ASP A 54 -6.29 -13.76 8.38
N HIS A 55 -5.22 -12.98 8.48
CA HIS A 55 -3.84 -13.47 8.48
C HIS A 55 -3.07 -13.13 9.75
N LYS A 56 -3.78 -12.80 10.83
CA LYS A 56 -3.22 -12.33 12.10
C LYS A 56 -2.10 -13.24 12.63
N GLU A 57 -2.35 -14.53 12.69
CA GLU A 57 -1.36 -15.50 13.19
C GLU A 57 -0.05 -15.48 12.39
N LYS A 58 -0.15 -15.40 11.06
CA LYS A 58 1.02 -15.34 10.19
C LYS A 58 1.80 -14.04 10.37
N LEU A 59 1.11 -12.91 10.52
CA LEU A 59 1.73 -11.61 10.73
C LEU A 59 2.38 -11.49 12.12
N LEU A 60 1.75 -12.04 13.17
CA LEU A 60 2.30 -12.05 14.52
C LEU A 60 3.55 -12.94 14.67
N HIS A 61 3.65 -14.01 13.87
CA HIS A 61 4.81 -14.90 13.85
C HIS A 61 5.87 -14.50 12.81
N ALA A 62 5.71 -13.34 12.17
CA ALA A 62 6.71 -12.82 11.24
C ALA A 62 8.05 -12.59 11.96
N LYS A 63 9.15 -12.97 11.30
CA LYS A 63 10.50 -12.71 11.83
C LYS A 63 10.98 -11.31 11.52
N ARG A 64 10.60 -10.80 10.35
CA ARG A 64 10.82 -9.42 9.91
C ARG A 64 9.82 -9.04 8.83
N PHE A 65 9.69 -7.75 8.63
CA PHE A 65 8.97 -7.19 7.50
C PHE A 65 9.94 -6.56 6.51
N ILE A 66 9.73 -6.76 5.23
CA ILE A 66 10.46 -6.08 4.15
C ILE A 66 9.42 -5.31 3.34
N ILE A 67 9.57 -4.00 3.23
CA ILE A 67 8.68 -3.17 2.44
C ILE A 67 9.36 -2.82 1.12
N VAL A 68 8.73 -3.16 0.00
CA VAL A 68 9.26 -2.90 -1.34
C VAL A 68 8.35 -1.93 -2.09
N ALA A 69 8.93 -0.87 -2.64
CA ALA A 69 8.19 0.16 -3.35
C ALA A 69 9.11 0.99 -4.25
N CYS A 70 8.53 1.85 -5.07
CA CYS A 70 9.22 2.85 -5.89
C CYS A 70 8.67 4.25 -5.62
N GLY A 71 9.48 5.28 -5.87
CA GLY A 71 9.08 6.68 -5.81
C GLY A 71 8.52 7.11 -4.46
N THR A 72 7.40 7.84 -4.46
CA THR A 72 6.75 8.33 -3.23
C THR A 72 6.24 7.20 -2.35
N SER A 73 5.85 6.06 -2.91
CA SER A 73 5.46 4.87 -2.13
C SER A 73 6.62 4.32 -1.29
N TRP A 74 7.86 4.44 -1.76
CA TRP A 74 9.04 4.11 -0.96
C TRP A 74 9.22 5.07 0.23
N HIS A 75 8.93 6.37 0.06
CA HIS A 75 8.94 7.33 1.17
C HIS A 75 7.81 7.04 2.18
N ALA A 76 6.63 6.62 1.74
CA ALA A 76 5.57 6.16 2.64
C ALA A 76 6.01 4.90 3.41
N ALA A 77 6.74 3.99 2.76
CA ALA A 77 7.32 2.80 3.38
C ALA A 77 8.30 3.14 4.52
N LEU A 78 9.10 4.20 4.37
CA LEU A 78 10.00 4.66 5.45
C LEU A 78 9.23 5.11 6.69
N ILE A 79 8.10 5.81 6.51
CA ILE A 79 7.22 6.19 7.62
C ILE A 79 6.63 4.93 8.26
N GLY A 80 6.11 4.01 7.44
CA GLY A 80 5.59 2.72 7.91
C GLY A 80 6.61 1.91 8.71
N LYS A 81 7.88 1.90 8.27
CA LYS A 81 8.97 1.29 9.03
C LYS A 81 9.03 1.83 10.45
N TYR A 82 9.13 3.14 10.61
CA TYR A 82 9.23 3.75 11.94
C TYR A 82 8.00 3.44 12.81
N LEU A 83 6.81 3.40 12.24
CA LEU A 83 5.58 3.07 12.96
C LEU A 83 5.56 1.60 13.41
N ILE A 84 5.85 0.67 12.52
CA ILE A 84 5.88 -0.76 12.85
C ILE A 84 6.97 -1.08 13.87
N GLU A 85 8.18 -0.54 13.69
CA GLU A 85 9.27 -0.74 14.66
C GLU A 85 8.95 -0.14 16.02
N LYS A 86 8.31 1.05 16.07
CA LYS A 86 7.97 1.73 17.31
C LYS A 86 6.85 1.03 18.07
N PHE A 87 5.77 0.67 17.40
CA PHE A 87 4.56 0.18 18.05
C PHE A 87 4.45 -1.34 18.11
N CYS A 88 4.91 -2.03 17.05
CA CYS A 88 4.81 -3.49 16.97
C CYS A 88 6.11 -4.21 17.36
N ARG A 89 7.24 -3.49 17.42
CA ARG A 89 8.57 -4.02 17.78
C ARG A 89 9.06 -5.14 16.84
N PHE A 90 8.64 -5.11 15.58
CA PHE A 90 9.17 -5.96 14.53
C PHE A 90 10.27 -5.24 13.75
N PRO A 91 11.38 -5.93 13.39
CA PRO A 91 12.38 -5.34 12.50
C PRO A 91 11.80 -5.15 11.10
N VAL A 92 12.02 -3.98 10.50
CA VAL A 92 11.53 -3.62 9.17
C VAL A 92 12.67 -3.14 8.29
N GLU A 93 12.78 -3.72 7.11
CA GLU A 93 13.64 -3.26 6.03
C GLU A 93 12.81 -2.55 4.97
N VAL A 94 13.31 -1.47 4.39
CA VAL A 94 12.66 -0.77 3.29
C VAL A 94 13.60 -0.71 2.11
N GLU A 95 13.16 -1.25 0.98
CA GLU A 95 13.99 -1.35 -0.21
C GLU A 95 13.29 -0.76 -1.44
N TYR A 96 14.11 -0.18 -2.33
CA TYR A 96 13.63 0.10 -3.67
C TYR A 96 13.33 -1.21 -4.40
N ALA A 97 12.14 -1.32 -4.97
CA ALA A 97 11.73 -2.54 -5.68
C ALA A 97 12.65 -2.82 -6.89
N SER A 98 13.16 -1.76 -7.55
CA SER A 98 14.14 -1.87 -8.62
C SER A 98 15.42 -2.58 -8.18
N GLU A 99 15.94 -2.25 -7.00
CA GLU A 99 17.14 -2.88 -6.46
C GLU A 99 16.85 -4.29 -5.95
N PHE A 100 15.75 -4.45 -5.23
CA PHE A 100 15.32 -5.73 -4.65
C PHE A 100 15.25 -6.84 -5.70
N ARG A 101 14.64 -6.57 -6.87
CA ARG A 101 14.48 -7.58 -7.93
C ARG A 101 15.80 -8.09 -8.52
N TYR A 102 16.85 -7.27 -8.52
CA TYR A 102 18.12 -7.64 -9.16
C TYR A 102 19.20 -8.16 -8.21
N ARG A 103 19.14 -7.77 -6.93
CA ARG A 103 20.21 -8.13 -5.96
C ARG A 103 20.13 -9.54 -5.40
N ASN A 104 19.16 -10.37 -5.85
CA ASN A 104 18.93 -11.70 -5.30
C ASN A 104 18.73 -11.67 -3.76
N PRO A 105 17.62 -11.08 -3.26
CA PRO A 105 17.42 -10.83 -1.84
C PRO A 105 17.41 -12.13 -1.03
N VAL A 106 17.93 -12.06 0.20
CA VAL A 106 17.83 -13.16 1.16
C VAL A 106 16.43 -13.11 1.77
N ILE A 107 15.65 -14.15 1.52
CA ILE A 107 14.32 -14.35 2.09
C ILE A 107 14.35 -15.61 2.93
N ASN A 108 13.89 -15.50 4.16
CA ASN A 108 13.85 -16.62 5.10
C ASN A 108 12.39 -17.06 5.37
N PRO A 109 12.18 -18.31 5.79
CA PRO A 109 10.87 -18.74 6.26
C PRO A 109 10.37 -17.85 7.41
N GLY A 110 9.16 -17.31 7.26
CA GLY A 110 8.56 -16.36 8.19
C GLY A 110 8.80 -14.88 7.87
N ASP A 111 9.52 -14.55 6.79
CA ASP A 111 9.58 -13.18 6.29
C ASP A 111 8.25 -12.78 5.63
N VAL A 112 7.83 -11.55 5.90
CA VAL A 112 6.67 -10.93 5.28
C VAL A 112 7.14 -9.78 4.39
N VAL A 113 6.73 -9.79 3.12
CA VAL A 113 7.02 -8.69 2.19
C VAL A 113 5.76 -7.86 1.97
N ILE A 114 5.86 -6.56 2.21
CA ILE A 114 4.79 -5.59 1.97
C ILE A 114 5.11 -4.84 0.68
N ALA A 115 4.26 -4.96 -0.33
CA ALA A 115 4.41 -4.25 -1.60
C ALA A 115 3.49 -3.04 -1.64
N ILE A 116 4.04 -1.84 -1.87
CA ILE A 116 3.25 -0.61 -1.92
C ILE A 116 3.31 -0.01 -3.32
N SER A 117 2.14 0.26 -3.91
CA SER A 117 2.04 0.90 -5.23
C SER A 117 0.73 1.67 -5.37
N GLN A 118 0.79 2.87 -5.95
CA GLN A 118 -0.41 3.64 -6.30
C GLN A 118 -1.16 2.96 -7.45
N SER A 119 -0.50 2.76 -8.59
CA SER A 119 -1.11 2.18 -9.79
C SER A 119 -1.37 0.68 -9.70
N GLY A 120 -0.58 -0.02 -8.86
CA GLY A 120 -0.55 -1.48 -8.81
C GLY A 120 0.02 -2.13 -10.09
N GLU A 121 0.63 -1.34 -10.99
CA GLU A 121 1.21 -1.77 -12.28
C GLU A 121 2.70 -1.43 -12.38
N THR A 122 3.33 -0.97 -11.30
CA THR A 122 4.76 -0.64 -11.29
C THR A 122 5.58 -1.92 -11.56
N ALA A 123 6.24 -1.99 -12.71
CA ALA A 123 6.92 -3.19 -13.18
C ALA A 123 7.97 -3.73 -12.20
N ASP A 124 8.77 -2.85 -11.60
CA ASP A 124 9.78 -3.24 -10.62
C ASP A 124 9.15 -3.79 -9.33
N THR A 125 8.06 -3.18 -8.87
CA THR A 125 7.35 -3.65 -7.67
C THR A 125 6.69 -5.00 -7.93
N LEU A 126 6.10 -5.20 -9.12
CA LEU A 126 5.52 -6.50 -9.49
C LEU A 126 6.60 -7.59 -9.54
N ALA A 127 7.74 -7.31 -10.18
CA ALA A 127 8.83 -8.26 -10.26
C ALA A 127 9.44 -8.57 -8.87
N ALA A 128 9.53 -7.57 -7.97
CA ALA A 128 9.96 -7.78 -6.59
C ALA A 128 8.98 -8.69 -5.81
N VAL A 129 7.68 -8.52 -6.04
CA VAL A 129 6.63 -9.40 -5.47
C VAL A 129 6.79 -10.85 -5.94
N GLU A 130 6.97 -11.03 -7.25
CA GLU A 130 7.15 -12.37 -7.83
C GLU A 130 8.43 -13.05 -7.32
N GLU A 131 9.55 -12.31 -7.26
CA GLU A 131 10.81 -12.81 -6.72
C GLU A 131 10.68 -13.23 -5.24
N ALA A 132 10.08 -12.38 -4.40
CA ALA A 132 9.87 -12.70 -3.00
C ALA A 132 8.91 -13.89 -2.80
N LYS A 133 7.86 -13.97 -3.61
CA LYS A 133 6.89 -15.07 -3.58
C LYS A 133 7.53 -16.41 -3.98
N ASN A 134 8.36 -16.41 -5.03
CA ASN A 134 9.09 -17.59 -5.48
C ASN A 134 10.07 -18.11 -4.42
N LYS A 135 10.57 -17.22 -3.56
CA LYS A 135 11.42 -17.56 -2.41
C LYS A 135 10.65 -17.93 -1.15
N GLY A 136 9.32 -17.97 -1.20
CA GLY A 136 8.47 -18.43 -0.12
C GLY A 136 8.03 -17.36 0.89
N ALA A 137 8.24 -16.06 0.62
CA ALA A 137 7.71 -14.99 1.46
C ALA A 137 6.18 -14.94 1.44
N PHE A 138 5.59 -14.50 2.54
CA PHE A 138 4.19 -14.07 2.55
C PHE A 138 4.10 -12.63 2.07
N ILE A 139 3.25 -12.37 1.07
CA ILE A 139 3.16 -11.07 0.42
C ILE A 139 1.87 -10.36 0.80
N TYR A 140 1.98 -9.15 1.34
CA TYR A 140 0.89 -8.22 1.62
C TYR A 140 0.94 -7.04 0.67
N GLY A 141 -0.15 -6.68 0.01
CA GLY A 141 -0.21 -5.56 -0.93
C GLY A 141 -0.92 -4.34 -0.35
N ILE A 142 -0.38 -3.15 -0.56
CA ILE A 142 -1.05 -1.87 -0.30
C ILE A 142 -1.13 -1.12 -1.63
N CYS A 143 -2.33 -1.07 -2.22
CA CYS A 143 -2.53 -0.50 -3.55
C CYS A 143 -3.75 0.42 -3.61
N ASN A 144 -3.78 1.32 -4.61
CA ASN A 144 -4.97 2.14 -4.86
C ASN A 144 -5.86 1.53 -5.95
N ALA A 145 -5.27 1.13 -7.07
CA ALA A 145 -6.04 0.62 -8.20
C ALA A 145 -6.54 -0.80 -7.96
N VAL A 146 -7.87 -0.95 -7.89
CA VAL A 146 -8.52 -2.25 -7.67
C VAL A 146 -8.37 -3.11 -8.94
N GLY A 147 -7.98 -4.39 -8.74
CA GLY A 147 -7.86 -5.35 -9.84
C GLY A 147 -6.59 -5.20 -10.69
N SER A 148 -5.65 -4.33 -10.30
CA SER A 148 -4.34 -4.21 -10.94
C SER A 148 -3.45 -5.44 -10.69
N SER A 149 -2.29 -5.50 -11.33
CA SER A 149 -1.43 -6.69 -11.35
C SER A 149 -0.83 -7.03 -9.98
N ILE A 150 -0.35 -6.03 -9.23
CA ILE A 150 0.26 -6.25 -7.92
C ILE A 150 -0.73 -6.89 -6.92
N PRO A 151 -1.95 -6.35 -6.70
CA PRO A 151 -2.94 -7.01 -5.83
C PRO A 151 -3.27 -8.45 -6.22
N ARG A 152 -3.28 -8.76 -7.52
CA ARG A 152 -3.51 -10.14 -7.99
C ARG A 152 -2.32 -11.07 -7.71
N ALA A 153 -1.10 -10.55 -7.67
CA ALA A 153 0.10 -11.31 -7.39
C ALA A 153 0.34 -11.53 -5.89
N THR A 154 -0.23 -10.68 -5.01
CA THR A 154 -0.09 -10.79 -3.56
C THR A 154 -1.00 -11.86 -2.95
N HIS A 155 -0.71 -12.31 -1.74
CA HIS A 155 -1.56 -13.26 -1.02
C HIS A 155 -2.80 -12.57 -0.42
N THR A 156 -2.63 -11.34 0.05
CA THR A 156 -3.68 -10.49 0.61
C THR A 156 -3.25 -9.03 0.56
N GLY A 157 -4.09 -8.11 1.00
CA GLY A 157 -3.72 -6.70 1.06
C GLY A 157 -4.88 -5.75 1.37
N SER A 158 -4.55 -4.47 1.37
CA SER A 158 -5.48 -3.37 1.58
C SER A 158 -5.46 -2.38 0.42
N TYR A 159 -6.62 -1.85 0.05
CA TYR A 159 -6.73 -0.74 -0.88
C TYR A 159 -6.80 0.59 -0.12
N ILE A 160 -6.14 1.63 -0.64
CA ILE A 160 -6.13 2.94 0.02
C ILE A 160 -7.36 3.80 -0.28
N HIS A 161 -8.14 3.48 -1.31
CA HIS A 161 -9.42 4.12 -1.66
C HIS A 161 -9.38 5.63 -1.85
N VAL A 162 -8.27 6.19 -2.35
CA VAL A 162 -8.13 7.64 -2.57
C VAL A 162 -8.65 8.11 -3.95
N GLY A 163 -9.32 7.23 -4.67
CA GLY A 163 -9.80 7.52 -6.03
C GLY A 163 -8.66 7.56 -7.07
N PRO A 164 -8.97 7.90 -8.32
CA PRO A 164 -7.96 8.01 -9.37
C PRO A 164 -7.01 9.17 -9.09
N GLU A 165 -5.72 8.96 -9.32
CA GLU A 165 -4.67 9.97 -9.26
C GLU A 165 -4.04 10.07 -10.65
N ILE A 166 -4.10 11.27 -11.26
CA ILE A 166 -3.69 11.56 -12.64
C ILE A 166 -2.36 12.31 -12.65
N GLY A 167 -2.11 13.11 -11.62
CA GLY A 167 -0.84 13.81 -11.45
C GLY A 167 0.33 12.81 -11.40
N VAL A 168 1.40 13.10 -12.17
CA VAL A 168 2.56 12.20 -12.27
C VAL A 168 3.27 12.06 -10.94
N ALA A 169 3.48 13.16 -10.22
CA ALA A 169 3.98 13.13 -8.85
C ALA A 169 2.82 12.82 -7.90
N SER A 170 2.91 11.72 -7.18
CA SER A 170 1.87 11.26 -6.26
C SER A 170 1.72 12.21 -5.07
N THR A 171 0.48 12.52 -4.72
CA THR A 171 0.09 13.38 -3.61
C THR A 171 -0.86 12.67 -2.65
N LYS A 172 -2.12 12.55 -2.99
CA LYS A 172 -3.16 11.90 -2.17
C LYS A 172 -2.93 10.40 -1.98
N ALA A 173 -2.34 9.71 -2.96
CA ALA A 173 -2.03 8.30 -2.81
C ALA A 173 -0.91 8.08 -1.77
N PHE A 174 0.11 8.94 -1.73
CA PHE A 174 1.12 8.93 -0.67
C PHE A 174 0.48 9.07 0.71
N THR A 175 -0.40 10.07 0.87
CA THR A 175 -1.11 10.32 2.14
C THR A 175 -1.99 9.13 2.53
N GLY A 176 -2.72 8.54 1.57
CA GLY A 176 -3.52 7.32 1.81
C GLY A 176 -2.68 6.11 2.18
N GLN A 177 -1.50 5.94 1.58
CA GLN A 177 -0.55 4.88 1.94
C GLN A 177 -0.06 5.04 3.38
N VAL A 178 0.32 6.25 3.77
CA VAL A 178 0.71 6.54 5.17
C VAL A 178 -0.44 6.25 6.13
N THR A 179 -1.68 6.65 5.78
CA THR A 179 -2.87 6.40 6.61
C THR A 179 -3.10 4.89 6.84
N VAL A 180 -2.90 4.05 5.80
CA VAL A 180 -3.05 2.58 5.95
C VAL A 180 -1.90 1.95 6.75
N LEU A 181 -0.72 2.55 6.71
CA LEU A 181 0.46 2.08 7.45
C LEU A 181 0.46 2.50 8.93
N THR A 182 -0.38 3.49 9.28
CA THR A 182 -0.56 3.97 10.67
C THR A 182 -1.58 3.13 11.42
#